data_697acab03b7aa252ffb132d4775328e7
#
_entry.id   697acab03b7aa252ffb132d4775328e7
#
_cell.length_a   1.000
_cell.length_b   1.000
_cell.length_c   1.000
_cell.angle_alpha   90.00
_cell.angle_beta   90.00
_cell.angle_gamma   90.00
#
_symmetry.space_group_name_H-M   'P 1'
#
loop_
_entity.id
_entity.type
_entity.pdbx_description
1 polymer ?
#
loop_
_entity_poly.entity_id
_entity_poly.type
_entity_poly.pdbx_seq_one_letter_code
_entity_poly.pdbx_strand_id
1 'polypeptide(L)'
;MKGRCRVDVQQLEEAWALRASAREARLVAAPHVPAALSLLGIVRPGDRLVAFADDFTDAFAHGFDGCDVVLVGDPCAEVFAAASEGFAGSFDVEGPHLWWFGNSIGGFGLRVLDLRALGRAAREARALLVVDNTVASIFGCDPLRLGAVLSLEALDRVCAGDASRKLVAVSVARSQLKRHRVDAAAECVHALLVGCDAPALDLSVEEADVLERGLNSLDARMQAHFDRARALAEYLAANEMVRDVRYPGLSSHPDHAVATGILEHGFGPAVEFDLMDCTAGEFFSILPDEFRTSPAGGATTRLSAPRGKQGSTVRLFAGTDDPLIVAANLDNALRK
;
A
#
# COMPACT_ATOMS: atom_id res chain seq x y z
N MET A 1 -19.31 31.18 21.53
CA MET A 1 -19.05 30.34 20.39
C MET A 1 -17.62 30.62 19.92
N LYS A 2 -16.65 29.77 20.31
CA LYS A 2 -15.28 29.87 19.81
C LYS A 2 -15.33 29.38 18.34
N GLY A 3 -14.94 30.26 17.40
CA GLY A 3 -14.83 29.90 16.00
C GLY A 3 -13.93 28.67 15.89
N ARG A 4 -14.44 27.57 15.32
CA ARG A 4 -13.61 26.43 14.91
C ARG A 4 -12.61 26.99 13.91
N CYS A 5 -11.33 27.01 14.27
CA CYS A 5 -10.27 27.23 13.31
C CYS A 5 -10.39 26.06 12.32
N ARG A 6 -10.82 26.32 11.09
CA ARG A 6 -10.82 25.31 10.04
C ARG A 6 -9.38 25.05 9.69
N VAL A 7 -9.01 23.79 9.74
CA VAL A 7 -7.70 23.34 9.25
C VAL A 7 -7.70 23.46 7.73
N ASP A 8 -6.62 23.98 7.21
CA ASP A 8 -6.42 24.05 5.77
C ASP A 8 -5.93 22.68 5.27
N VAL A 9 -6.89 21.84 4.84
CA VAL A 9 -6.62 20.53 4.26
C VAL A 9 -5.70 20.64 3.04
N GLN A 10 -5.82 21.74 2.28
CA GLN A 10 -5.00 21.99 1.11
C GLN A 10 -3.50 22.04 1.45
N GLN A 11 -3.13 22.63 2.60
CA GLN A 11 -1.73 22.67 3.04
C GLN A 11 -1.18 21.26 3.31
N LEU A 12 -1.98 20.36 3.89
CA LEU A 12 -1.60 18.96 4.09
C LEU A 12 -1.46 18.21 2.77
N GLU A 13 -2.39 18.44 1.82
CA GLU A 13 -2.33 17.86 0.48
C GLU A 13 -1.10 18.34 -0.29
N GLU A 14 -0.76 19.63 -0.22
CA GLU A 14 0.44 20.20 -0.83
C GLU A 14 1.74 19.63 -0.20
N ALA A 15 1.78 19.53 1.14
CA ALA A 15 2.91 18.94 1.84
C ALA A 15 3.11 17.47 1.46
N TRP A 16 2.01 16.72 1.35
CA TRP A 16 2.05 15.33 0.89
C TRP A 16 2.49 15.23 -0.57
N ALA A 17 1.93 16.02 -1.47
CA ALA A 17 2.30 16.03 -2.89
C ALA A 17 3.79 16.34 -3.10
N LEU A 18 4.33 17.29 -2.33
CA LEU A 18 5.76 17.61 -2.37
C LEU A 18 6.61 16.40 -1.99
N ARG A 19 6.22 15.71 -0.91
CA ARG A 19 6.94 14.54 -0.42
C ARG A 19 6.84 13.34 -1.35
N ALA A 20 5.67 13.11 -1.93
CA ALA A 20 5.45 12.06 -2.92
C ALA A 20 6.00 12.38 -4.32
N SER A 21 6.72 13.50 -4.50
CA SER A 21 7.16 13.98 -5.82
C SER A 21 6.01 14.09 -6.85
N ALA A 22 4.78 14.20 -6.36
CA ALA A 22 3.57 14.23 -7.16
C ALA A 22 3.33 15.61 -7.79
N ARG A 23 2.43 15.66 -8.78
CA ARG A 23 1.86 16.89 -9.34
C ARG A 23 0.91 17.54 -8.33
N GLU A 24 0.02 16.72 -7.79
CA GLU A 24 -0.90 17.06 -6.72
C GLU A 24 -1.26 15.81 -5.90
N ALA A 25 -1.82 16.00 -4.74
CA ALA A 25 -2.40 14.95 -3.92
C ALA A 25 -3.78 15.38 -3.40
N ARG A 26 -4.62 14.39 -3.12
CA ARG A 26 -5.91 14.55 -2.46
C ARG A 26 -5.99 13.63 -1.25
N LEU A 27 -6.52 14.13 -0.16
CA LEU A 27 -6.83 13.34 1.03
C LEU A 27 -8.30 12.95 1.01
N VAL A 28 -8.56 11.64 1.07
CA VAL A 28 -9.92 11.08 0.96
C VAL A 28 -10.24 10.26 2.20
N ALA A 29 -11.38 10.52 2.83
CA ALA A 29 -11.89 9.63 3.87
C ALA A 29 -12.47 8.38 3.21
N ALA A 30 -11.76 7.25 3.32
CA ALA A 30 -12.13 6.00 2.67
C ALA A 30 -11.95 4.82 3.63
N PRO A 31 -12.85 3.82 3.60
CA PRO A 31 -12.78 2.65 4.49
C PRO A 31 -11.56 1.76 4.21
N HIS A 32 -11.06 1.77 2.99
CA HIS A 32 -9.86 1.08 2.51
C HIS A 32 -9.30 1.80 1.28
N VAL A 33 -8.03 1.52 0.95
CA VAL A 33 -7.30 2.25 -0.11
C VAL A 33 -8.02 2.29 -1.45
N PRO A 34 -8.50 1.17 -1.98
CA PRO A 34 -9.16 1.21 -3.28
C PRO A 34 -10.50 1.95 -3.32
N ALA A 35 -11.22 2.00 -2.20
CA ALA A 35 -12.46 2.77 -2.14
C ALA A 35 -12.26 4.27 -2.43
N ALA A 36 -11.04 4.79 -2.24
CA ALA A 36 -10.72 6.17 -2.59
C ALA A 36 -10.94 6.44 -4.09
N LEU A 37 -10.63 5.49 -4.97
CA LEU A 37 -10.82 5.63 -6.43
C LEU A 37 -12.29 5.74 -6.81
N SER A 38 -13.13 4.93 -6.18
CA SER A 38 -14.59 4.94 -6.38
C SER A 38 -15.23 6.21 -5.79
N LEU A 39 -14.80 6.60 -4.57
CA LEU A 39 -15.32 7.81 -3.91
C LEU A 39 -14.94 9.10 -4.65
N LEU A 40 -13.80 9.11 -5.31
CA LEU A 40 -13.41 10.21 -6.21
C LEU A 40 -14.10 10.15 -7.57
N GLY A 41 -14.80 9.07 -7.91
CA GLY A 41 -15.47 8.90 -9.19
C GLY A 41 -14.51 8.85 -10.38
N ILE A 42 -13.23 8.53 -10.16
CA ILE A 42 -12.22 8.44 -11.23
C ILE A 42 -12.22 7.09 -11.94
N VAL A 43 -12.67 6.04 -11.26
CA VAL A 43 -13.02 4.75 -11.88
C VAL A 43 -14.53 4.69 -12.00
N ARG A 44 -15.03 4.45 -13.21
CA ARG A 44 -16.44 4.66 -13.59
C ARG A 44 -17.04 3.42 -14.22
N PRO A 45 -18.38 3.27 -14.20
CA PRO A 45 -19.07 2.23 -14.97
C PRO A 45 -18.62 2.21 -16.43
N GLY A 46 -18.31 1.03 -16.95
CA GLY A 46 -17.76 0.83 -18.29
C GLY A 46 -16.22 0.74 -18.36
N ASP A 47 -15.52 1.09 -17.29
CA ASP A 47 -14.08 0.87 -17.19
C ASP A 47 -13.77 -0.62 -16.96
N ARG A 48 -12.55 -1.04 -17.35
CA ARG A 48 -11.97 -2.34 -16.95
C ARG A 48 -10.91 -2.12 -15.89
N LEU A 49 -10.96 -2.92 -14.83
CA LEU A 49 -9.98 -2.95 -13.77
C LEU A 49 -9.30 -4.32 -13.69
N VAL A 50 -8.02 -4.39 -14.01
CA VAL A 50 -7.18 -5.59 -13.85
C VAL A 50 -6.40 -5.47 -12.55
N ALA A 51 -6.50 -6.47 -11.67
CA ALA A 51 -5.85 -6.44 -10.37
C ALA A 51 -5.31 -7.79 -9.93
N PHE A 52 -4.25 -7.77 -9.12
CA PHE A 52 -3.71 -8.99 -8.52
C PHE A 52 -4.66 -9.53 -7.46
N ALA A 53 -5.05 -10.80 -7.58
CA ALA A 53 -6.11 -11.42 -6.77
C ALA A 53 -5.83 -11.42 -5.27
N ASP A 54 -4.57 -11.60 -4.87
CA ASP A 54 -4.18 -11.60 -3.45
C ASP A 54 -4.26 -10.21 -2.79
N ASP A 55 -4.20 -9.14 -3.58
CA ASP A 55 -4.34 -7.76 -3.12
C ASP A 55 -5.81 -7.30 -3.10
N PHE A 56 -6.65 -8.02 -3.86
CA PHE A 56 -8.04 -7.69 -4.08
C PHE A 56 -8.97 -8.67 -3.38
N THR A 57 -9.68 -8.22 -2.36
CA THR A 57 -10.70 -9.03 -1.68
C THR A 57 -12.10 -8.73 -2.22
N ASP A 58 -13.09 -9.59 -1.93
CA ASP A 58 -14.50 -9.39 -2.30
C ASP A 58 -15.06 -8.00 -1.88
N ALA A 59 -14.56 -7.46 -0.75
CA ALA A 59 -14.90 -6.10 -0.32
C ALA A 59 -14.50 -5.00 -1.33
N PHE A 60 -13.61 -5.32 -2.25
CA PHE A 60 -13.12 -4.44 -3.29
C PHE A 60 -14.09 -4.39 -4.49
N ALA A 61 -14.61 -5.54 -4.88
CA ALA A 61 -15.53 -5.64 -6.01
C ALA A 61 -16.80 -4.81 -5.82
N HIS A 62 -17.28 -4.67 -4.58
CA HIS A 62 -18.47 -3.90 -4.25
C HIS A 62 -18.35 -2.38 -4.43
N GLY A 63 -17.14 -1.86 -4.59
CA GLY A 63 -16.89 -0.42 -4.82
C GLY A 63 -16.85 -0.03 -6.30
N PHE A 64 -16.93 -0.99 -7.23
CA PHE A 64 -16.73 -0.78 -8.66
C PHE A 64 -17.92 -1.33 -9.49
N ASP A 65 -19.13 -0.99 -9.06
CA ASP A 65 -20.35 -1.40 -9.74
C ASP A 65 -20.38 -0.89 -11.19
N GLY A 66 -20.62 -1.80 -12.11
CA GLY A 66 -20.65 -1.50 -13.55
C GLY A 66 -19.25 -1.48 -14.22
N CYS A 67 -18.19 -1.76 -13.48
CA CYS A 67 -16.85 -1.99 -14.05
C CYS A 67 -16.64 -3.47 -14.37
N ASP A 68 -15.80 -3.75 -15.36
CA ASP A 68 -15.33 -5.09 -15.68
C ASP A 68 -14.06 -5.39 -14.85
N VAL A 69 -14.22 -6.12 -13.74
CA VAL A 69 -13.11 -6.44 -12.82
C VAL A 69 -12.52 -7.79 -13.17
N VAL A 70 -11.24 -7.81 -13.55
CA VAL A 70 -10.48 -9.00 -13.90
C VAL A 70 -9.38 -9.23 -12.87
N LEU A 71 -9.44 -10.36 -12.16
CA LEU A 71 -8.43 -10.73 -11.18
C LEU A 71 -7.38 -11.64 -11.80
N VAL A 72 -6.11 -11.31 -11.61
CA VAL A 72 -4.98 -12.11 -12.10
C VAL A 72 -4.27 -12.83 -10.96
N GLY A 73 -3.80 -14.05 -11.24
CA GLY A 73 -3.15 -14.90 -10.24
C GLY A 73 -1.64 -14.67 -10.08
N ASP A 74 -1.02 -13.91 -10.99
CA ASP A 74 0.40 -13.56 -10.94
C ASP A 74 0.56 -12.06 -11.20
N PRO A 75 1.31 -11.31 -10.37
CA PRO A 75 1.46 -9.88 -10.52
C PRO A 75 2.53 -9.45 -11.54
N CYS A 76 2.74 -10.21 -12.61
CA CYS A 76 3.70 -9.86 -13.68
C CYS A 76 3.04 -9.09 -14.83
N ALA A 77 3.86 -8.33 -15.56
CA ALA A 77 3.40 -7.43 -16.62
C ALA A 77 2.70 -8.16 -17.77
N GLU A 78 3.18 -9.35 -18.12
CA GLU A 78 2.64 -10.19 -19.20
C GLU A 78 1.22 -10.67 -18.88
N VAL A 79 0.97 -11.03 -17.62
CA VAL A 79 -0.35 -11.48 -17.17
C VAL A 79 -1.34 -10.33 -17.13
N PHE A 80 -0.92 -9.14 -16.68
CA PHE A 80 -1.76 -7.93 -16.74
C PHE A 80 -2.08 -7.55 -18.19
N ALA A 81 -1.10 -7.62 -19.09
CA ALA A 81 -1.32 -7.33 -20.51
C ALA A 81 -2.30 -8.32 -21.14
N ALA A 82 -2.14 -9.63 -20.90
CA ALA A 82 -3.06 -10.66 -21.41
C ALA A 82 -4.49 -10.48 -20.87
N ALA A 83 -4.65 -10.13 -19.59
CA ALA A 83 -5.96 -9.85 -18.99
C ALA A 83 -6.62 -8.56 -19.52
N SER A 84 -5.86 -7.74 -20.24
CA SER A 84 -6.34 -6.50 -20.87
C SER A 84 -6.79 -6.71 -22.31
N GLU A 85 -6.52 -7.86 -22.91
CA GLU A 85 -6.87 -8.14 -24.30
C GLU A 85 -8.37 -7.95 -24.56
N GLY A 86 -8.70 -7.42 -25.74
CA GLY A 86 -10.08 -7.16 -26.14
C GLY A 86 -10.73 -5.92 -25.49
N PHE A 87 -10.00 -5.17 -24.64
CA PHE A 87 -10.47 -3.89 -24.10
C PHE A 87 -9.64 -2.73 -24.66
N ALA A 88 -10.31 -1.78 -25.31
CA ALA A 88 -9.68 -0.61 -25.89
C ALA A 88 -9.67 0.55 -24.87
N GLY A 89 -8.66 0.61 -24.01
CA GLY A 89 -8.49 1.73 -23.06
C GLY A 89 -8.23 3.05 -23.76
N SER A 90 -8.79 4.13 -23.22
CA SER A 90 -8.58 5.51 -23.67
C SER A 90 -7.88 6.34 -22.59
N PHE A 91 -7.17 7.39 -23.03
CA PHE A 91 -6.69 8.47 -22.16
C PHE A 91 -7.53 9.75 -22.34
N ASP A 92 -8.68 9.66 -23.03
CA ASP A 92 -9.65 10.75 -23.11
C ASP A 92 -10.53 10.72 -21.86
N VAL A 93 -10.76 11.87 -21.24
CA VAL A 93 -11.50 11.98 -19.97
C VAL A 93 -12.89 11.32 -20.03
N GLU A 94 -13.56 11.37 -21.16
CA GLU A 94 -14.90 10.80 -21.37
C GLU A 94 -14.88 9.35 -21.88
N GLY A 95 -13.70 8.80 -22.18
CA GLY A 95 -13.56 7.45 -22.72
C GLY A 95 -13.60 6.37 -21.63
N PRO A 96 -13.74 5.09 -22.02
CA PRO A 96 -13.56 3.98 -21.11
C PRO A 96 -12.08 3.83 -20.77
N HIS A 97 -11.78 3.61 -19.49
CA HIS A 97 -10.40 3.47 -19.02
C HIS A 97 -10.07 2.02 -18.70
N LEU A 98 -8.82 1.67 -18.99
CA LEU A 98 -8.20 0.43 -18.53
C LEU A 98 -7.33 0.76 -17.32
N TRP A 99 -7.67 0.23 -16.17
CA TRP A 99 -6.95 0.40 -14.91
C TRP A 99 -6.17 -0.85 -14.56
N TRP A 100 -4.90 -0.69 -14.22
CA TRP A 100 -4.09 -1.74 -13.61
C TRP A 100 -3.84 -1.39 -12.17
N PHE A 101 -4.20 -2.27 -11.26
CA PHE A 101 -4.05 -2.04 -9.83
C PHE A 101 -3.16 -3.11 -9.20
N GLY A 102 -2.18 -2.66 -8.42
CA GLY A 102 -1.32 -3.54 -7.64
C GLY A 102 -0.70 -2.81 -6.44
N ASN A 103 -0.03 -3.55 -5.58
CA ASN A 103 0.66 -3.02 -4.42
C ASN A 103 2.18 -2.97 -4.69
N SER A 104 2.88 -1.98 -4.13
CA SER A 104 4.36 -1.98 -4.16
C SER A 104 4.93 -3.17 -3.39
N ILE A 105 4.34 -3.47 -2.22
CA ILE A 105 4.53 -4.70 -1.44
C ILE A 105 3.16 -5.15 -1.00
N GLY A 106 2.75 -6.37 -1.34
CA GLY A 106 1.40 -6.84 -1.00
C GLY A 106 1.17 -8.31 -1.21
N GLY A 107 -0.10 -8.71 -1.19
CA GLY A 107 -0.53 -10.07 -1.39
C GLY A 107 -0.04 -11.07 -0.35
N PHE A 108 -0.30 -12.34 -0.61
CA PHE A 108 0.26 -13.42 0.17
C PHE A 108 1.75 -13.58 -0.17
N GLY A 109 2.57 -13.72 0.85
CA GLY A 109 4.02 -13.83 0.69
C GLY A 109 4.74 -12.49 0.51
N LEU A 110 4.05 -11.35 0.71
CA LEU A 110 4.63 -10.01 0.58
C LEU A 110 5.30 -9.80 -0.79
N ARG A 111 4.59 -10.18 -1.87
CA ARG A 111 5.07 -10.04 -3.25
C ARG A 111 5.43 -8.58 -3.54
N VAL A 112 6.47 -8.41 -4.33
CA VAL A 112 6.95 -7.08 -4.77
C VAL A 112 6.79 -6.98 -6.28
N LEU A 113 5.97 -6.04 -6.74
CA LEU A 113 5.70 -5.86 -8.17
C LEU A 113 6.87 -5.15 -8.85
N ASP A 114 7.29 -5.64 -10.03
CA ASP A 114 8.20 -4.87 -10.88
C ASP A 114 7.45 -3.68 -11.50
N LEU A 115 7.38 -2.59 -10.73
CA LEU A 115 6.67 -1.39 -11.15
C LEU A 115 7.26 -0.76 -12.42
N ARG A 116 8.55 -0.97 -12.69
CA ARG A 116 9.18 -0.48 -13.94
C ARG A 116 8.69 -1.26 -15.16
N ALA A 117 8.59 -2.58 -15.04
CA ALA A 117 8.06 -3.43 -16.10
C ALA A 117 6.57 -3.19 -16.30
N LEU A 118 5.79 -3.16 -15.20
CA LEU A 118 4.35 -2.84 -15.23
C LEU A 118 4.08 -1.47 -15.84
N GLY A 119 4.83 -0.42 -15.45
CA GLY A 119 4.64 0.93 -15.99
C GLY A 119 4.96 1.04 -17.48
N ARG A 120 5.91 0.26 -18.00
CA ARG A 120 6.16 0.18 -19.46
C ARG A 120 5.02 -0.52 -20.17
N ALA A 121 4.65 -1.71 -19.70
CA ALA A 121 3.57 -2.51 -20.30
C ALA A 121 2.22 -1.80 -20.22
N ALA A 122 1.92 -1.09 -19.11
CA ALA A 122 0.72 -0.29 -18.97
C ALA A 122 0.60 0.81 -20.05
N ARG A 123 1.72 1.51 -20.34
CA ARG A 123 1.74 2.50 -21.43
C ARG A 123 1.46 1.88 -22.79
N GLU A 124 2.02 0.70 -23.07
CA GLU A 124 1.82 -0.05 -24.32
C GLU A 124 0.37 -0.52 -24.45
N ALA A 125 -0.21 -1.01 -23.36
CA ALA A 125 -1.61 -1.43 -23.28
C ALA A 125 -2.60 -0.26 -23.19
N ARG A 126 -2.15 1.00 -23.11
CA ARG A 126 -2.96 2.19 -22.81
C ARG A 126 -3.71 2.08 -21.49
N ALA A 127 -3.08 1.45 -20.48
CA ALA A 127 -3.61 1.29 -19.14
C ALA A 127 -3.09 2.38 -18.19
N LEU A 128 -3.89 2.69 -17.20
CA LEU A 128 -3.60 3.61 -16.10
C LEU A 128 -3.13 2.79 -14.89
N LEU A 129 -1.82 2.80 -14.61
CA LEU A 129 -1.25 2.03 -13.50
C LEU A 129 -1.46 2.76 -12.17
N VAL A 130 -2.17 2.11 -11.26
CA VAL A 130 -2.44 2.56 -9.88
C VAL A 130 -1.71 1.64 -8.91
N VAL A 131 -1.00 2.22 -7.95
CA VAL A 131 -0.23 1.44 -6.96
C VAL A 131 -0.64 1.82 -5.54
N ASP A 132 -1.10 0.83 -4.75
CA ASP A 132 -1.19 0.96 -3.31
C ASP A 132 0.22 0.82 -2.71
N ASN A 133 0.73 1.92 -2.20
CA ASN A 133 2.07 2.03 -1.63
C ASN A 133 2.06 1.99 -0.09
N THR A 134 0.95 1.60 0.52
CA THR A 134 0.76 1.69 1.98
C THR A 134 1.83 0.94 2.78
N VAL A 135 2.28 -0.21 2.31
CA VAL A 135 3.25 -1.04 3.06
C VAL A 135 4.66 -0.46 2.97
N ALA A 136 5.12 -0.10 1.78
CA ALA A 136 6.43 0.54 1.59
C ALA A 136 6.44 2.00 2.02
N SER A 137 5.32 2.69 1.90
CA SER A 137 5.12 4.14 1.97
C SER A 137 5.98 4.92 0.97
N ILE A 138 5.75 6.22 0.86
CA ILE A 138 6.60 7.14 0.09
C ILE A 138 8.04 7.20 0.61
N PHE A 139 8.33 6.64 1.78
CA PHE A 139 9.68 6.49 2.30
C PHE A 139 10.43 5.34 1.61
N GLY A 140 9.79 4.21 1.42
CA GLY A 140 10.43 2.99 0.91
C GLY A 140 10.22 2.72 -0.58
N CYS A 141 9.28 3.41 -1.25
CA CYS A 141 9.05 3.26 -2.68
C CYS A 141 8.43 4.53 -3.27
N ASP A 142 8.85 4.92 -4.47
CA ASP A 142 8.24 6.01 -5.25
C ASP A 142 7.59 5.44 -6.53
N PRO A 143 6.32 4.97 -6.45
CA PRO A 143 5.64 4.38 -7.60
C PRO A 143 5.50 5.32 -8.79
N LEU A 144 5.32 6.63 -8.54
CA LEU A 144 5.16 7.63 -9.59
C LEU A 144 6.43 7.76 -10.45
N ARG A 145 7.61 7.67 -9.85
CA ARG A 145 8.90 7.63 -10.58
C ARG A 145 9.10 6.31 -11.32
N LEU A 146 8.45 5.24 -10.87
CA LEU A 146 8.57 3.90 -11.44
C LEU A 146 7.56 3.64 -12.56
N GLY A 147 6.62 4.54 -12.79
CA GLY A 147 5.72 4.49 -13.94
C GLY A 147 4.24 4.42 -13.62
N ALA A 148 3.86 4.42 -12.35
CA ALA A 148 2.48 4.58 -11.94
C ALA A 148 1.97 6.01 -12.27
N VAL A 149 0.68 6.12 -12.59
CA VAL A 149 0.01 7.43 -12.75
C VAL A 149 -0.67 7.88 -11.46
N LEU A 150 -1.03 6.92 -10.60
CA LEU A 150 -1.52 7.15 -9.24
C LEU A 150 -0.74 6.32 -8.22
N SER A 151 -0.43 6.94 -7.08
CA SER A 151 0.03 6.27 -5.87
C SER A 151 -0.97 6.53 -4.76
N LEU A 152 -1.37 5.47 -4.06
CA LEU A 152 -2.34 5.51 -2.97
C LEU A 152 -1.65 5.08 -1.67
N GLU A 153 -1.94 5.77 -0.55
CA GLU A 153 -1.40 5.40 0.76
C GLU A 153 -2.43 5.59 1.88
N ALA A 154 -2.61 4.56 2.70
CA ALA A 154 -3.44 4.65 3.89
C ALA A 154 -2.71 5.41 5.00
N LEU A 155 -3.16 6.62 5.31
CA LEU A 155 -2.50 7.52 6.25
C LEU A 155 -2.61 7.07 7.71
N ASP A 156 -3.66 6.32 8.06
CA ASP A 156 -3.78 5.71 9.38
C ASP A 156 -2.60 4.78 9.72
N ARG A 157 -1.98 4.18 8.69
CA ARG A 157 -0.78 3.34 8.83
C ARG A 157 0.51 4.16 8.76
N VAL A 158 0.58 5.06 7.81
CA VAL A 158 1.77 5.90 7.59
C VAL A 158 1.96 6.92 8.70
N CYS A 159 0.87 7.39 9.33
CA CYS A 159 0.91 8.36 10.42
C CYS A 159 0.95 7.72 11.82
N ALA A 160 1.80 6.72 12.02
CA ALA A 160 2.08 6.08 13.30
C ALA A 160 0.91 5.28 13.93
N GLY A 161 -0.15 5.01 13.16
CA GLY A 161 -1.33 4.32 13.69
C GLY A 161 -2.20 5.17 14.63
N ASP A 162 -1.86 6.45 14.81
CA ASP A 162 -2.57 7.36 15.72
C ASP A 162 -3.82 8.00 15.09
N ALA A 163 -3.97 7.87 13.76
CA ALA A 163 -5.12 8.43 13.08
C ALA A 163 -6.39 7.63 13.42
N SER A 164 -7.33 8.28 14.07
CA SER A 164 -8.64 7.70 14.43
C SER A 164 -9.54 7.52 13.21
N ARG A 165 -9.31 8.30 12.15
CA ARG A 165 -10.07 8.28 10.91
C ARG A 165 -9.25 7.63 9.80
N LYS A 166 -9.89 6.76 9.02
CA LYS A 166 -9.27 6.16 7.86
C LYS A 166 -9.23 7.18 6.73
N LEU A 167 -8.02 7.57 6.36
CA LEU A 167 -7.74 8.50 5.28
C LEU A 167 -6.79 7.86 4.29
N VAL A 168 -6.99 8.16 3.01
CA VAL A 168 -6.12 7.74 1.92
C VAL A 168 -5.58 8.98 1.22
N ALA A 169 -4.26 9.05 1.06
CA ALA A 169 -3.64 10.01 0.18
C ALA A 169 -3.62 9.44 -1.24
N VAL A 170 -4.14 10.20 -2.20
CA VAL A 170 -4.16 9.88 -3.63
C VAL A 170 -3.25 10.86 -4.33
N SER A 171 -2.11 10.38 -4.80
CA SER A 171 -1.05 11.20 -5.43
C SER A 171 -1.00 10.96 -6.93
N VAL A 172 -0.99 12.03 -7.72
CA VAL A 172 -0.98 11.99 -9.20
C VAL A 172 0.41 12.26 -9.73
N ALA A 173 0.84 11.49 -10.71
CA ALA A 173 2.12 11.66 -11.39
C ALA A 173 2.23 13.03 -12.09
N ARG A 174 3.46 13.53 -12.20
CA ARG A 174 3.77 14.70 -13.02
C ARG A 174 3.70 14.33 -14.49
N SER A 175 3.03 15.15 -15.29
CA SER A 175 2.81 14.89 -16.71
C SER A 175 4.03 15.12 -17.60
N GLN A 176 5.09 15.75 -17.09
CA GLN A 176 6.27 16.05 -17.90
C GLN A 176 7.26 14.88 -17.91
N LEU A 177 7.38 14.25 -19.08
CA LEU A 177 8.44 13.31 -19.39
C LEU A 177 9.75 14.04 -19.76
N LYS A 178 10.87 13.29 -19.75
CA LYS A 178 12.14 13.80 -20.32
C LYS A 178 11.91 14.29 -21.76
N ARG A 179 12.55 15.41 -22.13
CA ARG A 179 12.47 16.08 -23.46
C ARG A 179 11.12 16.74 -23.76
N HIS A 180 10.44 17.30 -22.75
CA HIS A 180 9.18 18.07 -22.92
C HIS A 180 8.02 17.27 -23.55
N ARG A 181 8.06 15.95 -23.51
CA ARG A 181 6.91 15.14 -23.91
C ARG A 181 5.92 15.08 -22.74
N VAL A 182 4.65 15.27 -23.05
CA VAL A 182 3.54 15.16 -22.08
C VAL A 182 3.16 13.69 -21.93
N ASP A 183 2.97 13.25 -20.69
CA ASP A 183 2.42 11.92 -20.39
C ASP A 183 0.90 11.99 -20.44
N ALA A 184 0.32 11.47 -21.52
CA ALA A 184 -1.13 11.51 -21.73
C ALA A 184 -1.91 10.78 -20.64
N ALA A 185 -1.37 9.70 -20.08
CA ALA A 185 -1.99 8.96 -18.98
C ALA A 185 -2.04 9.80 -17.70
N ALA A 186 -0.95 10.48 -17.36
CA ALA A 186 -0.91 11.38 -16.19
C ALA A 186 -1.82 12.61 -16.37
N GLU A 187 -1.91 13.17 -17.59
CA GLU A 187 -2.85 14.26 -17.87
C GLU A 187 -4.30 13.82 -17.77
N CYS A 188 -4.65 12.64 -18.29
CA CYS A 188 -5.97 12.06 -18.17
C CYS A 188 -6.38 11.94 -16.69
N VAL A 189 -5.54 11.29 -15.88
CA VAL A 189 -5.84 11.09 -14.45
C VAL A 189 -5.92 12.41 -13.68
N HIS A 190 -5.05 13.37 -13.99
CA HIS A 190 -5.14 14.71 -13.40
C HIS A 190 -6.47 15.40 -13.76
N ALA A 191 -6.89 15.33 -15.03
CA ALA A 191 -8.16 15.91 -15.45
C ALA A 191 -9.38 15.22 -14.79
N LEU A 192 -9.33 13.89 -14.63
CA LEU A 192 -10.34 13.15 -13.87
C LEU A 192 -10.41 13.60 -12.40
N LEU A 193 -9.25 13.79 -11.76
CA LEU A 193 -9.19 14.21 -10.35
C LEU A 193 -9.68 15.66 -10.15
N VAL A 194 -9.33 16.56 -11.07
CA VAL A 194 -9.80 17.96 -11.04
C VAL A 194 -11.31 18.06 -11.30
N GLY A 195 -11.84 17.20 -12.16
CA GLY A 195 -13.28 17.15 -12.49
C GLY A 195 -14.15 16.40 -11.48
N CYS A 196 -13.57 15.79 -10.44
CA CYS A 196 -14.34 15.04 -9.46
C CYS A 196 -15.08 15.95 -8.47
N ASP A 197 -16.35 15.61 -8.21
CA ASP A 197 -17.20 16.25 -7.20
C ASP A 197 -17.05 15.58 -5.81
N ALA A 198 -15.84 15.20 -5.45
CA ALA A 198 -15.60 14.57 -4.15
C ALA A 198 -15.98 15.54 -3.01
N PRO A 199 -16.64 15.04 -1.96
CA PRO A 199 -16.99 15.86 -0.83
C PRO A 199 -15.72 16.42 -0.18
N ALA A 200 -15.73 17.70 0.15
CA ALA A 200 -14.61 18.34 0.84
C ALA A 200 -14.32 17.62 2.16
N LEU A 201 -13.06 17.26 2.36
CA LEU A 201 -12.62 16.66 3.60
C LEU A 201 -12.64 17.73 4.71
N ASP A 202 -13.39 17.45 5.78
CA ASP A 202 -13.41 18.28 6.99
C ASP A 202 -12.63 17.54 8.08
N LEU A 203 -11.51 18.14 8.51
CA LEU A 203 -10.65 17.61 9.56
C LEU A 203 -10.80 18.48 10.82
N SER A 204 -10.84 17.83 11.97
CA SER A 204 -10.64 18.55 13.24
C SER A 204 -9.18 18.99 13.36
N VAL A 205 -8.93 19.94 14.27
CA VAL A 205 -7.57 20.40 14.56
C VAL A 205 -6.71 19.23 15.06
N GLU A 206 -7.28 18.38 15.89
CA GLU A 206 -6.59 17.20 16.44
C GLU A 206 -6.21 16.19 15.35
N GLU A 207 -7.12 15.93 14.39
CA GLU A 207 -6.83 15.05 13.25
C GLU A 207 -5.71 15.62 12.37
N ALA A 208 -5.73 16.90 12.09
CA ALA A 208 -4.69 17.56 11.31
C ALA A 208 -3.34 17.53 12.01
N ASP A 209 -3.31 17.80 13.33
CA ASP A 209 -2.10 17.70 14.13
C ASP A 209 -1.50 16.30 14.14
N VAL A 210 -2.34 15.25 14.14
CA VAL A 210 -1.88 13.85 14.01
C VAL A 210 -1.23 13.62 12.65
N LEU A 211 -1.87 14.08 11.57
CA LEU A 211 -1.33 13.93 10.21
C LEU A 211 0.00 14.68 10.05
N GLU A 212 0.09 15.91 10.53
CA GLU A 212 1.29 16.73 10.46
C GLU A 212 2.45 16.10 11.26
N ARG A 213 2.20 15.66 12.50
CA ARG A 213 3.21 14.94 13.30
C ARG A 213 3.64 13.64 12.63
N GLY A 214 2.68 12.88 12.07
CA GLY A 214 2.94 11.65 11.33
C GLY A 214 3.85 11.90 10.14
N LEU A 215 3.57 12.95 9.35
CA LEU A 215 4.37 13.33 8.19
C LEU A 215 5.77 13.81 8.59
N ASN A 216 5.89 14.62 9.64
CA ASN A 216 7.17 15.14 10.14
C ASN A 216 8.08 14.05 10.72
N SER A 217 7.52 12.99 11.30
CA SER A 217 8.27 11.87 11.86
C SER A 217 8.48 10.70 10.90
N LEU A 218 7.96 10.78 9.67
CA LEU A 218 7.83 9.65 8.75
C LEU A 218 9.17 8.94 8.52
N ASP A 219 10.23 9.64 8.13
CA ASP A 219 11.50 9.03 7.73
C ASP A 219 12.14 8.26 8.88
N ALA A 220 12.28 8.90 10.04
CA ALA A 220 12.91 8.25 11.20
C ALA A 220 12.09 7.05 11.70
N ARG A 221 10.77 7.16 11.67
CA ARG A 221 9.87 6.10 12.12
C ARG A 221 9.84 4.95 11.13
N MET A 222 9.72 5.23 9.82
CA MET A 222 9.72 4.17 8.81
C MET A 222 11.07 3.46 8.74
N GLN A 223 12.21 4.17 8.88
CA GLN A 223 13.51 3.53 8.98
C GLN A 223 13.55 2.56 10.17
N ALA A 224 13.06 2.99 11.33
CA ALA A 224 13.00 2.13 12.51
C ALA A 224 12.13 0.87 12.29
N HIS A 225 10.97 1.00 11.60
CA HIS A 225 10.13 -0.13 11.24
C HIS A 225 10.85 -1.11 10.30
N PHE A 226 11.54 -0.59 9.26
CA PHE A 226 12.26 -1.41 8.29
C PHE A 226 13.43 -2.18 8.93
N ASP A 227 14.23 -1.49 9.76
CA ASP A 227 15.37 -2.10 10.45
C ASP A 227 14.92 -3.22 11.40
N ARG A 228 13.81 -3.01 12.12
CA ARG A 228 13.25 -4.02 13.02
C ARG A 228 12.62 -5.18 12.26
N ALA A 229 11.91 -4.92 11.18
CA ALA A 229 11.36 -5.97 10.33
C ALA A 229 12.47 -6.87 9.77
N ARG A 230 13.59 -6.28 9.33
CA ARG A 230 14.77 -7.03 8.88
C ARG A 230 15.34 -7.89 10.00
N ALA A 231 15.58 -7.32 11.18
CA ALA A 231 16.14 -8.07 12.31
C ALA A 231 15.22 -9.22 12.72
N LEU A 232 13.89 -8.99 12.76
CA LEU A 232 12.91 -10.03 13.08
C LEU A 232 12.80 -11.09 11.97
N ALA A 233 12.93 -10.73 10.71
CA ALA A 233 12.94 -11.68 9.59
C ALA A 233 14.17 -12.60 9.64
N GLU A 234 15.36 -12.04 9.89
CA GLU A 234 16.61 -12.80 10.06
C GLU A 234 16.53 -13.74 11.27
N TYR A 235 15.97 -13.24 12.39
CA TYR A 235 15.74 -14.04 13.60
C TYR A 235 14.78 -15.21 13.35
N LEU A 236 13.62 -14.94 12.71
CA LEU A 236 12.61 -15.97 12.40
C LEU A 236 13.14 -17.00 11.41
N ALA A 237 13.95 -16.59 10.42
CA ALA A 237 14.57 -17.49 9.46
C ALA A 237 15.60 -18.46 10.07
N ALA A 238 16.16 -18.09 11.22
CA ALA A 238 17.08 -18.95 11.98
C ALA A 238 16.38 -19.81 13.05
N ASN A 239 15.06 -19.67 13.24
CA ASN A 239 14.32 -20.34 14.30
C ASN A 239 13.75 -21.69 13.80
N GLU A 240 14.08 -22.77 14.48
CA GLU A 240 13.68 -24.14 14.12
C GLU A 240 12.16 -24.39 14.21
N MET A 241 11.41 -23.55 14.95
CA MET A 241 9.96 -23.64 15.07
C MET A 241 9.22 -22.89 13.95
N VAL A 242 9.96 -22.28 13.00
CA VAL A 242 9.45 -21.57 11.85
C VAL A 242 9.82 -22.35 10.59
N ARG A 243 8.81 -22.68 9.78
CA ARG A 243 8.99 -23.51 8.57
C ARG A 243 9.51 -22.70 7.39
N ASP A 244 9.00 -21.50 7.22
CA ASP A 244 9.31 -20.61 6.09
C ASP A 244 9.15 -19.15 6.52
N VAL A 245 9.98 -18.27 5.96
CA VAL A 245 9.91 -16.82 6.20
C VAL A 245 9.93 -16.09 4.88
N ARG A 246 8.93 -15.28 4.67
CA ARG A 246 8.75 -14.43 3.48
C ARG A 246 8.98 -12.96 3.88
N TYR A 247 10.09 -12.43 3.43
CA TYR A 247 10.47 -11.03 3.59
C TYR A 247 11.27 -10.60 2.37
N PRO A 248 10.92 -9.52 1.66
CA PRO A 248 11.59 -9.15 0.42
C PRO A 248 13.09 -8.91 0.54
N GLY A 249 13.59 -8.65 1.76
CA GLY A 249 15.02 -8.48 2.06
C GLY A 249 15.81 -9.79 2.19
N LEU A 250 15.17 -10.94 2.28
CA LEU A 250 15.86 -12.24 2.29
C LEU A 250 16.13 -12.71 0.86
N SER A 251 17.31 -13.25 0.60
CA SER A 251 17.70 -13.76 -0.72
C SER A 251 16.84 -14.95 -1.19
N SER A 252 16.17 -15.63 -0.26
CA SER A 252 15.19 -16.70 -0.55
C SER A 252 13.85 -16.19 -1.08
N HIS A 253 13.56 -14.89 -0.92
CA HIS A 253 12.29 -14.34 -1.39
C HIS A 253 12.24 -14.31 -2.93
N PRO A 254 11.14 -14.76 -3.56
CA PRO A 254 11.06 -14.84 -5.02
C PRO A 254 11.28 -13.50 -5.72
N ASP A 255 10.85 -12.41 -5.13
CA ASP A 255 10.95 -11.07 -5.70
C ASP A 255 12.14 -10.27 -5.13
N HIS A 256 13.14 -10.91 -4.47
CA HIS A 256 14.27 -10.19 -3.85
C HIS A 256 15.03 -9.31 -4.85
N ALA A 257 15.26 -9.79 -6.06
CA ALA A 257 15.95 -9.02 -7.09
C ALA A 257 15.15 -7.78 -7.54
N VAL A 258 13.82 -7.92 -7.67
CA VAL A 258 12.91 -6.80 -7.97
C VAL A 258 12.92 -5.81 -6.82
N ALA A 259 12.76 -6.30 -5.59
CA ALA A 259 12.76 -5.48 -4.38
C ALA A 259 14.02 -4.63 -4.26
N THR A 260 15.19 -5.23 -4.49
CA THR A 260 16.48 -4.52 -4.49
C THR A 260 16.53 -3.41 -5.55
N GLY A 261 15.81 -3.57 -6.67
CA GLY A 261 15.80 -2.62 -7.78
C GLY A 261 14.84 -1.44 -7.62
N ILE A 262 13.79 -1.58 -6.78
CA ILE A 262 12.72 -0.58 -6.69
C ILE A 262 12.46 -0.03 -5.29
N LEU A 263 12.83 -0.79 -4.24
CA LEU A 263 12.67 -0.32 -2.86
C LEU A 263 13.89 0.48 -2.41
N GLU A 264 13.64 1.48 -1.60
CA GLU A 264 14.63 2.38 -1.02
C GLU A 264 14.64 2.22 0.51
N HIS A 265 15.76 2.48 1.17
CA HIS A 265 15.92 2.47 2.65
C HIS A 265 15.68 1.12 3.34
N GLY A 266 15.42 0.05 2.60
CA GLY A 266 15.14 -1.29 3.13
C GLY A 266 14.03 -1.99 2.35
N PHE A 267 13.40 -2.99 2.96
CA PHE A 267 12.50 -3.92 2.27
C PHE A 267 11.07 -3.96 2.87
N GLY A 268 10.66 -2.88 3.52
CA GLY A 268 9.34 -2.76 4.13
C GLY A 268 9.27 -3.23 5.59
N PRO A 269 8.17 -2.91 6.28
CA PRO A 269 7.99 -3.17 7.71
C PRO A 269 7.32 -4.51 8.02
N ALA A 270 6.96 -5.30 7.00
CA ALA A 270 6.16 -6.51 7.15
C ALA A 270 6.99 -7.78 6.91
N VAL A 271 6.73 -8.81 7.71
CA VAL A 271 7.32 -10.15 7.60
C VAL A 271 6.18 -11.18 7.65
N GLU A 272 6.19 -12.16 6.77
CA GLU A 272 5.32 -13.33 6.89
C GLU A 272 6.15 -14.56 7.24
N PHE A 273 5.56 -15.44 8.05
CA PHE A 273 6.19 -16.71 8.39
C PHE A 273 5.16 -17.81 8.65
N ASP A 274 5.57 -19.05 8.40
CA ASP A 274 4.77 -20.23 8.66
C ASP A 274 5.27 -20.95 9.92
N LEU A 275 4.33 -21.19 10.85
CA LEU A 275 4.59 -21.97 12.05
C LEU A 275 4.81 -23.45 11.70
N MET A 276 5.71 -24.14 12.42
CA MET A 276 6.03 -25.55 12.15
C MET A 276 4.91 -26.47 12.60
N ASP A 277 4.51 -26.44 13.87
CA ASP A 277 3.70 -27.45 14.53
C ASP A 277 2.43 -26.93 15.20
N CYS A 278 2.09 -25.63 15.02
CA CYS A 278 0.88 -25.04 15.58
C CYS A 278 0.12 -24.17 14.59
N THR A 279 -1.13 -23.91 14.90
CA THR A 279 -1.96 -22.99 14.14
C THR A 279 -1.71 -21.53 14.57
N ALA A 280 -1.99 -20.58 13.69
CA ALA A 280 -1.94 -19.15 14.03
C ALA A 280 -2.85 -18.81 15.22
N GLY A 281 -4.00 -19.49 15.36
CA GLY A 281 -4.91 -19.29 16.48
C GLY A 281 -4.31 -19.70 17.83
N GLU A 282 -3.67 -20.86 17.89
CA GLU A 282 -2.94 -21.33 19.09
C GLU A 282 -1.79 -20.40 19.43
N PHE A 283 -0.99 -20.04 18.44
CA PHE A 283 0.11 -19.09 18.59
C PHE A 283 -0.36 -17.75 19.17
N PHE A 284 -1.44 -17.18 18.60
CA PHE A 284 -1.99 -15.90 19.09
C PHE A 284 -2.55 -15.97 20.50
N SER A 285 -3.02 -17.16 20.95
CA SER A 285 -3.57 -17.30 22.31
C SER A 285 -2.52 -17.12 23.41
N ILE A 286 -1.24 -17.24 23.08
CA ILE A 286 -0.10 -17.15 24.00
C ILE A 286 0.51 -15.74 24.01
N LEU A 287 0.37 -15.02 22.88
CA LEU A 287 0.92 -13.67 22.74
C LEU A 287 0.12 -12.65 23.58
N PRO A 288 0.80 -11.61 24.12
CA PRO A 288 0.10 -10.47 24.71
C PRO A 288 -0.90 -9.84 23.72
N ASP A 289 -2.06 -9.42 24.24
CA ASP A 289 -3.16 -8.85 23.44
C ASP A 289 -2.76 -7.65 22.60
N GLU A 290 -1.80 -6.87 23.06
CA GLU A 290 -1.27 -5.68 22.37
C GLU A 290 -0.73 -6.01 20.98
N PHE A 291 -0.08 -7.18 20.79
CA PHE A 291 0.41 -7.60 19.47
C PHE A 291 -0.72 -7.87 18.47
N ARG A 292 -1.93 -8.14 18.93
CA ARG A 292 -3.11 -8.41 18.08
C ARG A 292 -3.99 -7.20 17.85
N THR A 293 -4.02 -6.29 18.83
CA THR A 293 -4.93 -5.14 18.86
C THR A 293 -4.31 -3.84 18.38
N SER A 294 -2.98 -3.70 18.48
CA SER A 294 -2.25 -2.52 18.03
C SER A 294 -2.44 -2.28 16.52
N PRO A 295 -2.48 -1.02 16.08
CA PRO A 295 -2.54 -0.70 14.66
C PRO A 295 -1.22 -1.05 13.96
N ALA A 296 -1.29 -1.51 12.71
CA ALA A 296 -0.10 -1.63 11.87
C ALA A 296 0.47 -0.22 11.59
N GLY A 297 1.80 -0.07 11.67
CA GLY A 297 2.49 1.23 11.55
C GLY A 297 2.58 2.02 12.86
N GLY A 298 2.02 1.48 13.96
CA GLY A 298 2.16 2.04 15.31
C GLY A 298 3.48 1.68 16.00
N ALA A 299 3.62 2.11 17.26
CA ALA A 299 4.82 1.87 18.05
C ALA A 299 4.97 0.38 18.42
N THR A 300 3.88 -0.33 18.66
CA THR A 300 3.88 -1.75 19.02
C THR A 300 3.79 -2.62 17.77
N THR A 301 4.64 -3.64 17.70
CA THR A 301 4.61 -4.67 16.67
C THR A 301 3.25 -5.35 16.64
N ARG A 302 2.66 -5.46 15.44
CA ARG A 302 1.37 -6.11 15.23
C ARG A 302 1.53 -7.46 14.56
N LEU A 303 0.82 -8.46 15.08
CA LEU A 303 0.70 -9.77 14.44
C LEU A 303 -0.76 -10.05 14.06
N SER A 304 -0.94 -10.69 12.91
CA SER A 304 -2.26 -11.07 12.40
C SER A 304 -2.14 -12.27 11.46
N ALA A 305 -3.25 -12.99 11.23
CA ALA A 305 -3.30 -13.90 10.10
C ALA A 305 -3.44 -13.11 8.79
N PRO A 306 -2.80 -13.53 7.69
CA PRO A 306 -3.05 -12.96 6.37
C PRO A 306 -4.51 -13.14 5.95
N ARG A 307 -5.08 -12.16 5.24
CA ARG A 307 -6.48 -12.23 4.78
C ARG A 307 -6.69 -13.45 3.88
N GLY A 308 -7.80 -14.15 4.09
CA GLY A 308 -8.19 -15.32 3.27
C GLY A 308 -7.38 -16.59 3.51
N LYS A 309 -6.40 -16.56 4.41
CA LYS A 309 -5.59 -17.72 4.77
C LYS A 309 -5.89 -18.15 6.19
N GLN A 310 -6.34 -19.40 6.35
CA GLN A 310 -6.43 -20.07 7.64
C GLN A 310 -5.28 -21.08 7.71
N GLY A 311 -4.71 -21.28 8.89
CA GLY A 311 -3.64 -22.27 9.07
C GLY A 311 -2.52 -21.76 9.96
N SER A 312 -1.28 -22.04 9.55
CA SER A 312 -0.06 -21.74 10.31
C SER A 312 0.62 -20.42 9.92
N THR A 313 0.08 -19.66 8.96
CA THR A 313 0.74 -18.44 8.49
C THR A 313 0.42 -17.25 9.39
N VAL A 314 1.46 -16.51 9.76
CA VAL A 314 1.41 -15.28 10.54
C VAL A 314 2.03 -14.14 9.75
N ARG A 315 1.40 -12.97 9.76
CA ARG A 315 1.96 -11.72 9.25
C ARG A 315 2.27 -10.79 10.42
N LEU A 316 3.51 -10.36 10.49
CA LEU A 316 4.04 -9.40 11.43
C LEU A 316 4.22 -8.06 10.74
N PHE A 317 3.78 -6.97 11.36
CA PHE A 317 4.16 -5.60 11.03
C PHE A 317 5.00 -5.07 12.19
N ALA A 318 6.28 -4.85 11.94
CA ALA A 318 7.21 -4.38 12.96
C ALA A 318 6.81 -2.98 13.45
N GLY A 319 6.73 -2.82 14.76
CA GLY A 319 6.59 -1.54 15.44
C GLY A 319 7.93 -0.82 15.59
N THR A 320 7.96 0.16 16.49
CA THR A 320 9.21 0.81 16.95
C THR A 320 9.67 0.30 18.30
N ASP A 321 9.01 -0.70 18.85
CA ASP A 321 9.40 -1.44 20.06
C ASP A 321 10.75 -2.15 19.91
N ASP A 322 11.34 -2.53 21.03
CA ASP A 322 12.63 -3.23 21.04
C ASP A 322 12.48 -4.63 20.39
N PRO A 323 13.22 -4.93 19.32
CA PRO A 323 13.11 -6.21 18.62
C PRO A 323 13.51 -7.40 19.50
N LEU A 324 14.32 -7.20 20.55
CA LEU A 324 14.67 -8.27 21.51
C LEU A 324 13.46 -8.65 22.38
N ILE A 325 12.66 -7.67 22.79
CA ILE A 325 11.41 -7.91 23.53
C ILE A 325 10.41 -8.64 22.65
N VAL A 326 10.27 -8.20 21.38
CA VAL A 326 9.41 -8.86 20.41
C VAL A 326 9.85 -10.30 20.19
N ALA A 327 11.14 -10.55 19.94
CA ALA A 327 11.70 -11.88 19.74
C ALA A 327 11.48 -12.80 20.95
N ALA A 328 11.64 -12.30 22.17
CA ALA A 328 11.37 -13.08 23.39
C ALA A 328 9.90 -13.49 23.53
N ASN A 329 8.96 -12.62 23.15
CA ASN A 329 7.53 -12.95 23.13
C ASN A 329 7.20 -13.98 22.04
N LEU A 330 7.82 -13.84 20.85
CA LEU A 330 7.69 -14.83 19.76
C LEU A 330 8.23 -16.19 20.19
N ASP A 331 9.41 -16.25 20.80
CA ASP A 331 9.99 -17.50 21.31
C ASP A 331 9.08 -18.21 22.32
N ASN A 332 8.52 -17.44 23.26
CA ASN A 332 7.60 -18.01 24.24
C ASN A 332 6.34 -18.61 23.60
N ALA A 333 5.86 -17.98 22.51
CA ALA A 333 4.68 -18.47 21.79
C ALA A 333 5.01 -19.63 20.83
N LEU A 334 6.23 -19.69 20.28
CA LEU A 334 6.69 -20.74 19.36
C LEU A 334 7.01 -22.06 20.08
N ARG A 335 7.40 -22.03 21.37
CA ARG A 335 7.82 -23.21 22.13
C ARG A 335 6.69 -23.93 22.88
N LYS A 336 5.48 -23.41 22.83
CA LYS A 336 4.30 -24.01 23.49
C LYS A 336 3.38 -24.70 22.49
#